data_8d6130a8c7e3f2e95375bfe6f09c2b46
#
_entry.id   8d6130a8c7e3f2e95375bfe6f09c2b46
#
_cell.length_a   1.000
_cell.length_b   1.000
_cell.length_c   1.000
_cell.angle_alpha   90.00
_cell.angle_beta   90.00
_cell.angle_gamma   90.00
#
_symmetry.space_group_name_H-M   'P 1'
#
loop_
_entity.id
_entity.type
_entity.pdbx_description
1 polymer ?
#
loop_
_entity_poly.entity_id
_entity_poly.type
_entity_poly.pdbx_seq_one_letter_code
_entity_poly.pdbx_strand_id
1 'polypeptide(L)'
;MKKRLSAILVLALCVSLCGCGKSRQVQSVEEAISSLGKISLLSFEAIEEAEKMYDALSDEEKESVENISDLRDAREKYDFLAFTASNRPFSYEWINSADGDIYVFECTGEGTHDNVPCTYTRSEDENNMAIIVSEDGVEENVTLRLELGGRTELVTDTKRYPYVRRDDYEAAGAEVRAEVEKYLLAQDNGIWVIANQFMVFGENGEGIVFDSFENLSNSKYSTMKWEY
;
A
#
# COMPACT_ATOMS: atom_id res chain seq x y z
N MET A 1 -32.72 47.97 62.07
CA MET A 1 -33.37 47.07 61.07
C MET A 1 -32.71 47.03 59.71
N LYS A 2 -31.57 47.71 59.48
CA LYS A 2 -30.90 47.76 58.12
C LYS A 2 -29.78 46.71 57.91
N LYS A 3 -29.36 45.94 58.92
CA LYS A 3 -28.26 44.97 58.80
C LYS A 3 -28.69 43.53 58.49
N ARG A 4 -29.97 43.17 58.50
CA ARG A 4 -30.49 41.82 58.23
C ARG A 4 -30.94 41.66 56.79
N LEU A 5 -31.13 42.71 55.99
CA LEU A 5 -31.45 42.58 54.57
C LEU A 5 -30.24 42.29 53.70
N SER A 6 -29.02 42.64 54.10
CA SER A 6 -27.81 42.45 53.30
C SER A 6 -27.38 41.01 53.31
N ALA A 7 -27.62 40.22 54.37
CA ALA A 7 -27.22 38.80 54.45
C ALA A 7 -28.10 37.86 53.60
N ILE A 8 -29.37 38.22 53.42
CA ILE A 8 -30.33 37.44 52.63
C ILE A 8 -30.06 37.65 51.13
N LEU A 9 -29.63 38.86 50.73
CA LEU A 9 -29.30 39.11 49.31
C LEU A 9 -28.01 38.41 48.82
N VAL A 10 -27.02 38.25 49.69
CA VAL A 10 -25.78 37.56 49.40
C VAL A 10 -26.01 36.03 49.32
N LEU A 11 -26.91 35.50 50.18
CA LEU A 11 -27.23 34.03 50.10
C LEU A 11 -28.07 33.70 48.88
N ALA A 12 -28.92 34.63 48.40
CA ALA A 12 -29.70 34.40 47.17
C ALA A 12 -28.86 34.47 45.89
N LEU A 13 -27.70 35.20 45.88
CA LEU A 13 -26.79 35.23 44.75
C LEU A 13 -25.90 33.95 44.65
N CYS A 14 -25.62 33.29 45.76
CA CYS A 14 -24.83 32.07 45.76
C CYS A 14 -25.62 30.80 45.31
N VAL A 15 -26.95 30.83 45.44
CA VAL A 15 -27.81 29.72 45.03
C VAL A 15 -28.12 29.73 43.53
N SER A 16 -27.93 30.86 42.86
CA SER A 16 -28.15 30.94 41.39
C SER A 16 -26.94 30.53 40.54
N LEU A 17 -25.80 30.14 41.15
CA LEU A 17 -24.61 29.67 40.44
C LEU A 17 -24.46 28.13 40.48
N CYS A 18 -25.30 27.42 41.22
CA CYS A 18 -25.42 25.97 41.12
C CYS A 18 -26.51 25.58 40.11
N GLY A 19 -26.46 26.15 38.93
CA GLY A 19 -27.20 25.63 37.79
C GLY A 19 -26.55 24.31 37.37
N CYS A 20 -27.25 23.21 37.65
CA CYS A 20 -26.93 21.87 37.23
C CYS A 20 -27.14 21.78 35.71
N GLY A 21 -26.38 22.55 34.92
CA GLY A 21 -26.37 22.56 33.48
C GLY A 21 -24.94 22.32 33.01
N LYS A 22 -24.78 21.50 31.97
CA LYS A 22 -23.50 21.28 31.30
C LYS A 22 -22.82 22.62 31.00
N SER A 23 -21.51 22.67 31.13
CA SER A 23 -20.74 23.87 30.74
C SER A 23 -20.96 24.20 29.27
N ARG A 24 -20.78 25.45 28.88
CA ARG A 24 -20.86 25.84 27.46
C ARG A 24 -19.83 25.11 26.63
N GLN A 25 -18.68 24.77 27.21
CA GLN A 25 -17.63 24.04 26.55
C GLN A 25 -18.06 22.60 26.24
N VAL A 26 -18.67 21.89 27.21
CA VAL A 26 -19.26 20.56 27.02
C VAL A 26 -20.32 20.57 25.92
N GLN A 27 -21.25 21.58 25.97
CA GLN A 27 -22.27 21.72 24.94
C GLN A 27 -21.66 21.90 23.53
N SER A 28 -20.63 22.76 23.43
CA SER A 28 -19.96 22.97 22.13
C SER A 28 -19.27 21.70 21.59
N VAL A 29 -18.69 20.89 22.47
CA VAL A 29 -18.10 19.57 22.07
C VAL A 29 -19.19 18.64 21.58
N GLU A 30 -20.30 18.51 22.31
CA GLU A 30 -21.43 17.66 21.93
C GLU A 30 -22.08 18.09 20.60
N GLU A 31 -22.17 19.41 20.36
CA GLU A 31 -22.64 19.97 19.09
C GLU A 31 -21.65 19.64 17.94
N ALA A 32 -20.33 19.79 18.17
CA ALA A 32 -19.31 19.44 17.19
C ALA A 32 -19.39 17.95 16.81
N ILE A 33 -19.46 17.07 17.80
CA ILE A 33 -19.61 15.61 17.58
C ILE A 33 -20.89 15.32 16.80
N SER A 34 -22.02 15.90 17.21
CA SER A 34 -23.32 15.68 16.55
C SER A 34 -23.34 16.18 15.09
N SER A 35 -22.50 17.16 14.78
CA SER A 35 -22.39 17.74 13.43
C SER A 35 -21.53 16.90 12.46
N LEU A 36 -20.78 15.90 12.92
CA LEU A 36 -19.91 15.07 12.07
C LEU A 36 -20.68 14.34 10.96
N GLY A 37 -21.93 13.95 11.22
CA GLY A 37 -22.79 13.32 10.23
C GLY A 37 -22.23 12.00 9.68
N LYS A 38 -22.34 11.80 8.36
CA LYS A 38 -21.82 10.58 7.70
C LYS A 38 -20.32 10.71 7.50
N ILE A 39 -19.56 9.82 8.14
CA ILE A 39 -18.09 9.80 8.04
C ILE A 39 -17.63 9.36 6.64
N SER A 40 -16.70 10.13 6.09
CA SER A 40 -16.05 9.94 4.79
C SER A 40 -14.56 10.33 4.88
N LEU A 41 -13.80 10.16 3.81
CA LEU A 41 -12.40 10.62 3.74
C LEU A 41 -12.23 12.14 3.88
N LEU A 42 -13.30 12.92 3.72
CA LEU A 42 -13.29 14.37 3.93
C LEU A 42 -13.57 14.78 5.38
N SER A 43 -13.85 13.84 6.27
CA SER A 43 -14.24 14.13 7.66
C SER A 43 -13.06 14.36 8.61
N PHE A 44 -11.82 14.24 8.14
CA PHE A 44 -10.61 14.31 8.97
C PHE A 44 -10.56 15.57 9.83
N GLU A 45 -10.66 16.74 9.21
CA GLU A 45 -10.53 18.03 9.91
C GLU A 45 -11.63 18.24 10.96
N ALA A 46 -12.86 17.81 10.65
CA ALA A 46 -13.98 17.94 11.57
C ALA A 46 -13.83 17.01 12.79
N ILE A 47 -13.35 15.78 12.59
CA ILE A 47 -13.06 14.82 13.67
C ILE A 47 -11.91 15.37 14.54
N GLU A 48 -10.82 15.81 13.93
CA GLU A 48 -9.65 16.35 14.63
C GLU A 48 -10.00 17.58 15.47
N GLU A 49 -10.86 18.46 14.95
CA GLU A 49 -11.34 19.64 15.70
C GLU A 49 -12.21 19.23 16.89
N ALA A 50 -13.12 18.28 16.73
CA ALA A 50 -13.95 17.78 17.83
C ALA A 50 -13.09 17.09 18.91
N GLU A 51 -12.05 16.34 18.54
CA GLU A 51 -11.08 15.75 19.46
C GLU A 51 -10.29 16.81 20.22
N LYS A 52 -9.79 17.84 19.55
CA LYS A 52 -9.09 18.98 20.18
C LYS A 52 -9.98 19.71 21.17
N MET A 53 -11.25 19.91 20.82
CA MET A 53 -12.22 20.54 21.72
C MET A 53 -12.47 19.67 22.95
N TYR A 54 -12.62 18.37 22.79
CA TYR A 54 -12.78 17.40 23.88
C TYR A 54 -11.53 17.34 24.78
N ASP A 55 -10.36 17.32 24.20
CA ASP A 55 -9.09 17.25 24.95
C ASP A 55 -8.82 18.48 25.78
N ALA A 56 -9.34 19.65 25.36
CA ALA A 56 -9.23 20.89 26.08
C ALA A 56 -10.17 21.02 27.32
N LEU A 57 -11.10 20.07 27.49
CA LEU A 57 -11.98 20.03 28.67
C LEU A 57 -11.22 19.56 29.92
N SER A 58 -11.66 20.00 31.09
CA SER A 58 -11.23 19.42 32.37
C SER A 58 -11.74 17.98 32.53
N ASP A 59 -11.14 17.22 33.46
CA ASP A 59 -11.53 15.84 33.68
C ASP A 59 -13.00 15.70 34.09
N GLU A 60 -13.52 16.63 34.92
CA GLU A 60 -14.93 16.64 35.32
C GLU A 60 -15.86 16.97 34.14
N GLU A 61 -15.40 17.86 33.23
CA GLU A 61 -16.18 18.18 32.03
C GLU A 61 -16.18 17.03 31.01
N LYS A 62 -15.07 16.35 30.85
CA LYS A 62 -14.97 15.12 29.98
C LYS A 62 -15.95 14.05 30.40
N GLU A 63 -16.13 13.82 31.71
CA GLU A 63 -17.12 12.88 32.24
C GLU A 63 -18.57 13.29 31.92
N SER A 64 -18.80 14.58 31.63
CA SER A 64 -20.14 15.15 31.35
C SER A 64 -20.52 15.09 29.86
N VAL A 65 -19.58 14.70 28.95
CA VAL A 65 -19.86 14.59 27.53
C VAL A 65 -20.59 13.26 27.25
N GLU A 66 -21.84 13.34 26.81
CA GLU A 66 -22.72 12.17 26.67
C GLU A 66 -22.45 11.38 25.37
N ASN A 67 -22.04 12.05 24.30
CA ASN A 67 -21.86 11.46 22.98
C ASN A 67 -20.39 11.19 22.60
N ILE A 68 -19.51 11.00 23.58
CA ILE A 68 -18.09 10.72 23.33
C ILE A 68 -17.87 9.41 22.60
N SER A 69 -18.76 8.43 22.74
CA SER A 69 -18.72 7.20 21.96
C SER A 69 -18.82 7.47 20.46
N ASP A 70 -19.68 8.42 20.06
CA ASP A 70 -19.90 8.76 18.65
C ASP A 70 -18.63 9.35 18.01
N LEU A 71 -17.85 10.12 18.79
CA LEU A 71 -16.56 10.65 18.33
C LEU A 71 -15.52 9.51 18.11
N ARG A 72 -15.46 8.57 19.03
CA ARG A 72 -14.56 7.40 18.90
C ARG A 72 -14.94 6.54 17.71
N ASP A 73 -16.21 6.25 17.55
CA ASP A 73 -16.74 5.49 16.41
C ASP A 73 -16.48 6.23 15.10
N ALA A 74 -16.58 7.56 15.09
CA ALA A 74 -16.25 8.38 13.93
C ALA A 74 -14.77 8.29 13.57
N ARG A 75 -13.87 8.34 14.55
CA ARG A 75 -12.42 8.18 14.34
C ARG A 75 -12.10 6.78 13.81
N GLU A 76 -12.58 5.73 14.45
CA GLU A 76 -12.37 4.36 14.02
C GLU A 76 -12.82 4.14 12.58
N LYS A 77 -14.00 4.62 12.23
CA LYS A 77 -14.54 4.54 10.87
C LYS A 77 -13.70 5.33 9.86
N TYR A 78 -13.24 6.53 10.23
CA TYR A 78 -12.36 7.31 9.37
C TYR A 78 -11.04 6.58 9.11
N ASP A 79 -10.40 6.07 10.18
CA ASP A 79 -9.12 5.37 10.09
C ASP A 79 -9.24 4.12 9.21
N PHE A 80 -10.34 3.36 9.33
CA PHE A 80 -10.62 2.24 8.43
C PHE A 80 -10.77 2.69 6.97
N LEU A 81 -11.51 3.77 6.70
CA LEU A 81 -11.69 4.30 5.34
C LEU A 81 -10.35 4.79 4.76
N ALA A 82 -9.55 5.47 5.56
CA ALA A 82 -8.23 5.97 5.15
C ALA A 82 -7.27 4.80 4.84
N PHE A 83 -7.25 3.79 5.70
CA PHE A 83 -6.46 2.58 5.51
C PHE A 83 -6.84 1.86 4.21
N THR A 84 -8.12 1.57 4.00
CA THR A 84 -8.58 0.88 2.79
C THR A 84 -8.33 1.69 1.52
N ALA A 85 -8.51 3.02 1.58
CA ALA A 85 -8.22 3.90 0.47
C ALA A 85 -6.72 3.91 0.11
N SER A 86 -5.85 3.90 1.12
CA SER A 86 -4.40 3.88 0.92
C SER A 86 -3.90 2.57 0.31
N ASN A 87 -4.58 1.44 0.58
CA ASN A 87 -4.24 0.12 0.06
C ASN A 87 -4.81 -0.16 -1.34
N ARG A 88 -5.75 0.67 -1.80
CA ARG A 88 -6.42 0.48 -3.10
C ARG A 88 -5.47 0.31 -4.29
N PRO A 89 -4.33 1.02 -4.39
CA PRO A 89 -3.40 0.82 -5.49
C PRO A 89 -2.82 -0.59 -5.59
N PHE A 90 -2.77 -1.33 -4.48
CA PHE A 90 -2.29 -2.72 -4.42
C PHE A 90 -3.42 -3.75 -4.58
N SER A 91 -4.67 -3.37 -4.38
CA SER A 91 -5.83 -4.26 -4.32
C SER A 91 -6.23 -4.80 -5.70
N TYR A 92 -5.38 -5.65 -6.25
CA TYR A 92 -5.54 -6.31 -7.54
C TYR A 92 -5.00 -7.73 -7.47
N GLU A 93 -5.24 -8.50 -8.54
CA GLU A 93 -4.52 -9.71 -8.84
C GLU A 93 -3.26 -9.36 -9.65
N TRP A 94 -2.11 -9.76 -9.13
CA TRP A 94 -0.79 -9.49 -9.67
C TRP A 94 -0.12 -10.80 -10.04
N ILE A 95 0.37 -10.91 -11.26
CA ILE A 95 0.98 -12.13 -11.78
C ILE A 95 2.42 -11.83 -12.15
N ASN A 96 3.35 -12.66 -11.67
CA ASN A 96 4.75 -12.53 -12.06
C ASN A 96 4.89 -12.79 -13.56
N SER A 97 5.52 -11.86 -14.26
CA SER A 97 5.59 -11.87 -15.71
C SER A 97 6.44 -13.02 -16.29
N ALA A 98 7.30 -13.62 -15.49
CA ALA A 98 8.18 -14.71 -15.92
C ALA A 98 7.62 -16.12 -15.65
N ASP A 99 7.15 -16.37 -14.43
CA ASP A 99 6.80 -17.72 -13.96
C ASP A 99 5.31 -17.92 -13.67
N GLY A 100 4.53 -16.82 -13.67
CA GLY A 100 3.09 -16.89 -13.45
C GLY A 100 2.67 -17.02 -11.98
N ASP A 101 3.60 -16.82 -11.05
CA ASP A 101 3.36 -16.73 -9.60
C ASP A 101 2.38 -15.58 -9.28
N ILE A 102 1.44 -15.78 -8.35
CA ILE A 102 0.27 -14.90 -8.20
C ILE A 102 0.17 -14.34 -6.79
N TYR A 103 0.10 -13.01 -6.68
CA TYR A 103 -0.42 -12.29 -5.52
C TYR A 103 -1.84 -11.79 -5.78
N VAL A 104 -2.71 -11.97 -4.81
CA VAL A 104 -4.02 -11.31 -4.74
C VAL A 104 -4.08 -10.50 -3.45
N PHE A 105 -4.20 -9.19 -3.55
CA PHE A 105 -4.29 -8.31 -2.39
C PHE A 105 -5.68 -7.69 -2.27
N GLU A 106 -6.24 -7.74 -1.07
CA GLU A 106 -7.46 -7.03 -0.70
C GLU A 106 -7.10 -5.69 -0.03
N CYS A 107 -7.96 -4.70 -0.12
CA CYS A 107 -7.70 -3.39 0.51
C CYS A 107 -7.71 -3.42 2.04
N THR A 108 -8.07 -4.53 2.65
CA THR A 108 -8.09 -4.77 4.11
C THR A 108 -6.73 -5.09 4.72
N GLY A 109 -5.68 -5.27 3.90
CA GLY A 109 -4.36 -5.71 4.37
C GLY A 109 -4.21 -7.24 4.38
N GLU A 110 -5.19 -7.94 3.86
CA GLU A 110 -5.16 -9.40 3.67
C GLU A 110 -4.92 -9.73 2.19
N GLY A 111 -4.45 -10.92 1.92
CA GLY A 111 -4.23 -11.40 0.56
C GLY A 111 -3.89 -12.88 0.49
N THR A 112 -3.51 -13.31 -0.70
CA THR A 112 -2.96 -14.64 -0.94
C THR A 112 -1.77 -14.56 -1.89
N HIS A 113 -0.81 -15.47 -1.69
CA HIS A 113 0.31 -15.74 -2.58
C HIS A 113 0.19 -17.20 -3.04
N ASP A 114 -0.06 -17.43 -4.31
CA ASP A 114 -0.36 -18.77 -4.86
C ASP A 114 -1.42 -19.54 -4.05
N ASN A 115 -2.47 -18.84 -3.61
CA ASN A 115 -3.54 -19.32 -2.73
C ASN A 115 -3.14 -19.59 -1.27
N VAL A 116 -1.91 -19.31 -0.84
CA VAL A 116 -1.51 -19.32 0.56
C VAL A 116 -1.89 -17.97 1.18
N PRO A 117 -2.61 -17.95 2.32
CA PRO A 117 -2.95 -16.69 2.97
C PRO A 117 -1.73 -15.88 3.38
N CYS A 118 -1.75 -14.60 3.08
CA CYS A 118 -0.75 -13.65 3.53
C CYS A 118 -1.42 -12.38 4.09
N THR A 119 -0.66 -11.60 4.82
CA THR A 119 -1.05 -10.25 5.26
C THR A 119 -0.05 -9.24 4.74
N TYR A 120 -0.45 -7.98 4.65
CA TYR A 120 0.48 -6.93 4.29
C TYR A 120 0.20 -5.64 5.05
N THR A 121 1.25 -4.88 5.26
CA THR A 121 1.22 -3.56 5.91
C THR A 121 1.98 -2.53 5.07
N ARG A 122 1.72 -1.24 5.30
CA ARG A 122 2.51 -0.18 4.67
C ARG A 122 3.93 -0.20 5.19
N SER A 123 4.90 0.00 4.29
CA SER A 123 6.28 0.28 4.68
C SER A 123 6.38 1.67 5.29
N GLU A 124 7.06 1.79 6.41
CA GLU A 124 7.29 3.08 7.08
C GLU A 124 8.22 4.00 6.30
N ASP A 125 9.09 3.43 5.45
CA ASP A 125 10.16 4.18 4.74
C ASP A 125 9.72 4.73 3.38
N GLU A 126 8.52 4.36 2.89
CA GLU A 126 8.13 4.65 1.50
C GLU A 126 6.78 5.39 1.43
N ASN A 127 6.75 6.47 0.68
CA ASN A 127 5.60 7.35 0.44
C ASN A 127 4.42 6.62 -0.22
N ASN A 128 3.72 5.74 0.51
CA ASN A 128 2.51 5.04 0.05
C ASN A 128 2.68 4.12 -1.18
N MET A 129 3.91 3.89 -1.63
CA MET A 129 4.22 3.09 -2.82
C MET A 129 4.85 1.73 -2.49
N ALA A 130 5.05 1.43 -1.20
CA ALA A 130 5.60 0.15 -0.76
C ALA A 130 4.77 -0.48 0.36
N ILE A 131 4.78 -1.81 0.39
CA ILE A 131 4.17 -2.64 1.43
C ILE A 131 5.17 -3.70 1.88
N ILE A 132 4.96 -4.21 3.09
CA ILE A 132 5.65 -5.39 3.59
C ILE A 132 4.62 -6.52 3.61
N VAL A 133 4.86 -7.55 2.81
CA VAL A 133 4.04 -8.76 2.78
C VAL A 133 4.60 -9.76 3.78
N SER A 134 3.75 -10.34 4.60
CA SER A 134 4.10 -11.38 5.57
C SER A 134 3.34 -12.66 5.27
N GLU A 135 4.07 -13.72 4.96
CA GLU A 135 3.58 -15.07 4.69
C GLU A 135 4.34 -16.07 5.58
N ASP A 136 3.65 -16.83 6.40
CA ASP A 136 4.24 -17.81 7.33
C ASP A 136 5.39 -17.25 8.20
N GLY A 137 5.32 -15.94 8.53
CA GLY A 137 6.35 -15.25 9.33
C GLY A 137 7.60 -14.84 8.55
N VAL A 138 7.60 -14.98 7.23
CA VAL A 138 8.61 -14.43 6.33
C VAL A 138 8.10 -13.12 5.76
N GLU A 139 8.93 -12.08 5.83
CA GLU A 139 8.59 -10.76 5.32
C GLU A 139 9.29 -10.49 3.99
N GLU A 140 8.57 -9.93 3.04
CA GLU A 140 9.06 -9.49 1.74
C GLU A 140 8.66 -8.04 1.48
N ASN A 141 9.62 -7.23 1.03
CA ASN A 141 9.34 -5.87 0.58
C ASN A 141 8.79 -5.88 -0.85
N VAL A 142 7.65 -5.21 -1.04
CA VAL A 142 6.97 -5.09 -2.33
C VAL A 142 6.74 -3.62 -2.64
N THR A 143 7.25 -3.16 -3.77
CA THR A 143 7.15 -1.76 -4.21
C THR A 143 6.27 -1.65 -5.45
N LEU A 144 5.32 -0.72 -5.42
CA LEU A 144 4.52 -0.34 -6.59
C LEU A 144 5.31 0.61 -7.48
N ARG A 145 5.50 0.25 -8.75
CA ARG A 145 6.22 1.05 -9.73
C ARG A 145 5.32 1.41 -10.90
N LEU A 146 5.40 2.65 -11.36
CA LEU A 146 4.72 3.10 -12.56
C LEU A 146 5.73 3.13 -13.71
N GLU A 147 5.50 2.31 -14.71
CA GLU A 147 6.34 2.23 -15.91
C GLU A 147 5.95 3.27 -16.97
N LEU A 148 6.89 3.55 -17.87
CA LEU A 148 6.64 4.36 -19.05
C LEU A 148 5.52 3.72 -19.88
N GLY A 149 4.46 4.50 -20.14
CA GLY A 149 3.26 3.99 -20.81
C GLY A 149 2.08 3.76 -19.87
N GLY A 150 2.26 4.01 -18.55
CA GLY A 150 1.18 3.96 -17.57
C GLY A 150 0.90 2.58 -17.00
N ARG A 151 1.70 1.55 -17.36
CA ARG A 151 1.61 0.22 -16.76
C ARG A 151 2.10 0.29 -15.30
N THR A 152 1.37 -0.34 -14.41
CA THR A 152 1.74 -0.46 -13.01
C THR A 152 2.30 -1.85 -12.75
N GLU A 153 3.41 -1.92 -12.03
CA GLU A 153 4.12 -3.15 -11.69
C GLU A 153 4.37 -3.26 -10.20
N LEU A 154 4.38 -4.48 -9.64
CA LEU A 154 4.93 -4.75 -8.31
C LEU A 154 6.32 -5.37 -8.46
N VAL A 155 7.27 -4.81 -7.74
CA VAL A 155 8.66 -5.28 -7.69
C VAL A 155 8.95 -5.79 -6.29
N THR A 156 9.49 -7.00 -6.20
CA THR A 156 9.88 -7.61 -4.92
C THR A 156 11.40 -7.78 -4.86
N ASP A 157 11.92 -7.98 -3.65
CA ASP A 157 13.36 -8.17 -3.44
C ASP A 157 13.83 -9.57 -3.92
N THR A 158 12.91 -10.53 -4.04
CA THR A 158 13.23 -11.94 -4.32
C THR A 158 13.09 -12.31 -5.79
N LYS A 159 12.23 -11.62 -6.55
CA LYS A 159 11.97 -11.92 -7.95
C LYS A 159 12.70 -10.94 -8.88
N ARG A 160 13.37 -11.48 -9.88
CA ARG A 160 14.05 -10.69 -10.93
C ARG A 160 13.06 -9.91 -11.80
N TYR A 161 11.91 -10.53 -12.12
CA TYR A 161 10.88 -9.94 -12.97
C TYR A 161 9.71 -9.45 -12.16
N PRO A 162 9.07 -8.36 -12.58
CA PRO A 162 7.96 -7.78 -11.84
C PRO A 162 6.70 -8.62 -11.92
N TYR A 163 5.80 -8.38 -10.98
CA TYR A 163 4.40 -8.75 -11.10
C TYR A 163 3.65 -7.63 -11.81
N VAL A 164 2.76 -8.01 -12.70
CA VAL A 164 1.88 -7.10 -13.43
C VAL A 164 0.43 -7.44 -13.13
N ARG A 165 -0.48 -6.49 -13.37
CA ARG A 165 -1.90 -6.77 -13.24
C ARG A 165 -2.31 -7.87 -14.22
N ARG A 166 -3.32 -8.67 -13.84
CA ARG A 166 -3.78 -9.77 -14.69
C ARG A 166 -4.06 -9.34 -16.14
N ASP A 167 -4.67 -8.17 -16.33
CA ASP A 167 -5.03 -7.67 -17.66
C ASP A 167 -3.81 -7.39 -18.55
N ASP A 168 -2.66 -7.10 -17.94
CA ASP A 168 -1.40 -6.80 -18.64
C ASP A 168 -0.47 -8.02 -18.75
N TYR A 169 -0.83 -9.14 -18.10
CA TYR A 169 0.06 -10.28 -17.92
C TYR A 169 0.53 -10.91 -19.24
N GLU A 170 -0.37 -11.11 -20.21
CA GLU A 170 -0.03 -11.79 -21.45
C GLU A 170 1.01 -10.99 -22.26
N ALA A 171 0.82 -9.67 -22.35
CA ALA A 171 1.77 -8.81 -23.06
C ALA A 171 3.12 -8.75 -22.32
N ALA A 172 3.11 -8.45 -21.03
CA ALA A 172 4.33 -8.39 -20.21
C ALA A 172 5.06 -9.75 -20.17
N GLY A 173 4.32 -10.85 -20.01
CA GLY A 173 4.87 -12.19 -20.01
C GLY A 173 5.51 -12.58 -21.33
N ALA A 174 5.00 -12.12 -22.46
CA ALA A 174 5.61 -12.34 -23.76
C ALA A 174 6.95 -11.60 -23.90
N GLU A 175 7.00 -10.32 -23.48
CA GLU A 175 8.23 -9.51 -23.49
C GLU A 175 9.31 -10.13 -22.59
N VAL A 176 8.93 -10.53 -21.36
CA VAL A 176 9.86 -11.14 -20.40
C VAL A 176 10.32 -12.51 -20.87
N ARG A 177 9.43 -13.35 -21.41
CA ARG A 177 9.83 -14.64 -21.98
C ARG A 177 10.85 -14.47 -23.10
N ALA A 178 10.61 -13.50 -23.99
CA ALA A 178 11.55 -13.18 -25.06
C ALA A 178 12.92 -12.78 -24.50
N GLU A 179 12.97 -11.97 -23.45
CA GLU A 179 14.22 -11.56 -22.79
C GLU A 179 14.90 -12.74 -22.09
N VAL A 180 14.13 -13.59 -21.38
CA VAL A 180 14.66 -14.80 -20.72
C VAL A 180 15.24 -15.77 -21.74
N GLU A 181 14.53 -16.04 -22.83
CA GLU A 181 15.01 -16.92 -23.90
C GLU A 181 16.29 -16.36 -24.54
N LYS A 182 16.33 -15.06 -24.80
CA LYS A 182 17.54 -14.38 -25.26
C LYS A 182 18.72 -14.56 -24.29
N TYR A 183 18.46 -14.39 -23.00
CA TYR A 183 19.45 -14.59 -21.96
C TYR A 183 19.92 -16.03 -21.85
N LEU A 184 19.00 -17.01 -21.91
CA LEU A 184 19.33 -18.42 -21.87
C LEU A 184 20.13 -18.85 -23.10
N LEU A 185 19.78 -18.33 -24.28
CA LEU A 185 20.55 -18.56 -25.50
C LEU A 185 22.01 -18.08 -25.40
N ALA A 186 22.24 -17.03 -24.62
CA ALA A 186 23.56 -16.44 -24.42
C ALA A 186 24.38 -17.08 -23.27
N GLN A 187 23.71 -17.66 -22.26
CA GLN A 187 24.36 -18.04 -21.00
C GLN A 187 25.05 -19.40 -20.94
N ASP A 188 24.62 -20.41 -21.64
CA ASP A 188 25.08 -21.78 -21.37
C ASP A 188 26.44 -22.15 -21.99
N ASN A 189 27.41 -21.26 -21.93
CA ASN A 189 28.57 -21.38 -22.81
C ASN A 189 28.14 -21.82 -24.20
N GLY A 190 26.97 -21.57 -24.44
CA GLY A 190 25.93 -21.44 -25.40
C GLY A 190 26.25 -21.98 -26.74
N ILE A 191 26.79 -23.19 -26.76
CA ILE A 191 27.03 -23.87 -28.02
C ILE A 191 25.80 -24.69 -28.34
N TRP A 192 25.03 -24.22 -29.28
CA TRP A 192 23.85 -24.91 -29.80
C TRP A 192 24.25 -25.76 -31.01
N VAL A 193 23.76 -26.96 -31.07
CA VAL A 193 24.01 -27.84 -32.21
C VAL A 193 22.74 -28.01 -33.02
N ILE A 194 22.74 -27.51 -34.24
CA ILE A 194 21.64 -27.66 -35.20
C ILE A 194 22.20 -28.24 -36.52
N ALA A 195 21.70 -29.39 -36.93
CA ALA A 195 22.04 -30.02 -38.21
C ALA A 195 23.56 -30.09 -38.50
N ASN A 196 24.36 -30.47 -37.51
CA ASN A 196 25.82 -30.58 -37.57
C ASN A 196 26.58 -29.23 -37.60
N GLN A 197 25.89 -28.13 -37.29
CA GLN A 197 26.54 -26.86 -37.12
C GLN A 197 26.47 -26.46 -35.64
N PHE A 198 27.51 -25.78 -35.18
CA PHE A 198 27.58 -25.18 -33.85
C PHE A 198 27.27 -23.69 -33.95
N MET A 199 26.46 -23.21 -33.03
CA MET A 199 26.07 -21.79 -32.91
C MET A 199 26.38 -21.28 -31.52
N VAL A 200 26.93 -20.08 -31.43
CA VAL A 200 27.13 -19.36 -30.19
C VAL A 200 26.41 -18.02 -30.29
N PHE A 201 25.57 -17.73 -29.35
CA PHE A 201 24.80 -16.48 -29.29
C PHE A 201 25.41 -15.55 -28.24
N GLY A 202 25.71 -14.33 -28.63
CA GLY A 202 26.17 -13.26 -27.71
C GLY A 202 25.01 -12.39 -27.25
N GLU A 203 25.10 -11.85 -26.06
CA GLU A 203 24.08 -10.97 -25.45
C GLU A 203 23.75 -9.72 -26.26
N ASN A 204 24.67 -9.28 -27.12
CA ASN A 204 24.53 -8.11 -27.97
C ASN A 204 23.74 -8.33 -29.27
N GLY A 205 23.13 -9.51 -29.46
CA GLY A 205 22.43 -9.87 -30.68
C GLY A 205 23.35 -10.29 -31.83
N GLU A 206 24.63 -10.52 -31.55
CA GLU A 206 25.59 -11.09 -32.48
C GLU A 206 25.92 -12.52 -32.09
N GLY A 207 26.28 -13.36 -33.05
CA GLY A 207 26.67 -14.74 -32.82
C GLY A 207 27.59 -15.24 -33.89
N ILE A 208 28.08 -16.46 -33.69
CA ILE A 208 28.94 -17.17 -34.66
C ILE A 208 28.37 -18.54 -34.94
N VAL A 209 28.60 -18.98 -36.18
CA VAL A 209 28.27 -20.35 -36.66
C VAL A 209 29.53 -20.99 -37.20
N PHE A 210 29.79 -22.22 -36.78
CA PHE A 210 30.98 -22.97 -37.21
C PHE A 210 30.66 -24.49 -37.31
N ASP A 211 31.41 -25.22 -38.15
CA ASP A 211 31.17 -26.64 -38.42
C ASP A 211 31.98 -27.56 -37.51
N SER A 212 33.06 -27.05 -36.92
CA SER A 212 33.91 -27.80 -35.98
C SER A 212 34.68 -26.89 -35.06
N PHE A 213 35.09 -27.40 -33.90
CA PHE A 213 35.95 -26.64 -32.97
C PHE A 213 37.33 -26.30 -33.54
N GLU A 214 37.83 -27.13 -34.48
CA GLU A 214 39.05 -26.82 -35.23
C GLU A 214 38.84 -25.59 -36.12
N ASN A 215 37.68 -25.48 -36.78
CA ASN A 215 37.32 -24.29 -37.56
C ASN A 215 37.17 -23.05 -36.69
N LEU A 216 36.58 -23.18 -35.50
CA LEU A 216 36.52 -22.09 -34.55
C LEU A 216 37.92 -21.61 -34.14
N SER A 217 38.81 -22.52 -33.77
CA SER A 217 40.20 -22.21 -33.37
C SER A 217 41.01 -21.55 -34.48
N ASN A 218 40.71 -21.87 -35.73
CA ASN A 218 41.34 -21.31 -36.93
C ASN A 218 40.61 -20.05 -37.45
N SER A 219 39.70 -19.49 -36.69
CA SER A 219 38.86 -18.32 -37.05
C SER A 219 38.04 -18.55 -38.35
N LYS A 220 37.70 -19.80 -38.64
CA LYS A 220 36.84 -20.17 -39.76
C LYS A 220 35.40 -20.37 -39.31
N TYR A 221 34.77 -19.25 -39.06
CA TYR A 221 33.35 -19.18 -38.68
C TYR A 221 32.63 -18.05 -39.41
N SER A 222 31.31 -18.15 -39.50
CA SER A 222 30.46 -17.09 -40.00
C SER A 222 29.88 -16.30 -38.82
N THR A 223 29.81 -14.99 -38.93
CA THR A 223 29.08 -14.17 -38.01
C THR A 223 27.60 -14.14 -38.38
N MET A 224 26.73 -14.12 -37.41
CA MET A 224 25.31 -13.95 -37.60
C MET A 224 24.79 -12.80 -36.70
N LYS A 225 23.70 -12.19 -37.12
CA LYS A 225 22.87 -11.37 -36.26
C LYS A 225 21.62 -12.14 -35.93
N TRP A 226 21.20 -12.03 -34.70
CA TRP A 226 19.99 -12.65 -34.25
C TRP A 226 19.12 -11.62 -33.48
N GLU A 227 17.84 -11.72 -33.71
CA GLU A 227 16.83 -10.92 -33.03
C GLU A 227 15.79 -11.88 -32.49
N TYR A 228 15.22 -11.52 -31.36
CA TYR A 228 14.19 -12.29 -30.73
C TYR A 228 12.85 -11.60 -30.93
#